data_f5d327c26f79a02162da39234471e21c
#
_entry.id   f5d327c26f79a02162da39234471e21c
#
_cell.length_a   1.000
_cell.length_b   1.000
_cell.length_c   1.000
_cell.angle_alpha   90.00
_cell.angle_beta   90.00
_cell.angle_gamma   90.00
#
_symmetry.space_group_name_H-M   'P 1'
#
loop_
_entity.id
_entity.type
_entity.pdbx_description
1 polymer ?
#
loop_
_entity_poly.entity_id
_entity_poly.type
_entity_poly.pdbx_seq_one_letter_code
_entity_poly.pdbx_strand_id
1 'polypeptide(L)'
;MIKKTVENIDESRATNHSVFNILVEVTIFTKDKAALINENVNEIIYGLFTRISKEHGVQVVKWHHEDCSVQMLLSISPSTNLTKYINATKASSSRLLKKEVYGLSLALPDGKFWGRGFYAFSLDAKNEKTKNKKRVNIK
;
A
#
# COMPACT_ATOMS: atom_id res chain seq x y z
N MET A 1 -0.85 7.78 14.87
CA MET A 1 -0.86 7.69 13.46
C MET A 1 0.48 8.03 12.86
N ILE A 2 0.96 7.23 11.99
CA ILE A 2 2.19 7.50 11.36
C ILE A 2 1.97 8.06 10.01
N LYS A 3 2.53 9.21 9.77
CA LYS A 3 2.42 9.80 8.52
C LYS A 3 3.79 9.97 7.99
N LYS A 4 4.19 9.12 7.11
CA LYS A 4 5.49 9.21 6.53
C LYS A 4 5.38 9.85 5.18
N THR A 5 6.19 10.83 4.94
CA THR A 5 6.19 11.51 3.67
C THR A 5 7.59 11.55 3.16
N VAL A 6 7.73 11.11 1.94
CA VAL A 6 9.00 11.24 1.28
C VAL A 6 8.86 12.48 0.45
N GLU A 7 9.65 13.48 0.75
CA GLU A 7 9.48 14.74 0.14
C GLU A 7 9.68 14.75 -1.31
N ASN A 8 10.60 13.99 -1.80
CA ASN A 8 10.88 14.03 -3.20
C ASN A 8 10.83 12.69 -3.79
N ILE A 9 10.28 12.57 -4.95
CA ILE A 9 10.38 11.36 -5.69
C ILE A 9 11.81 11.31 -6.15
N ASP A 10 12.36 10.15 -6.09
CA ASP A 10 13.75 9.94 -6.45
C ASP A 10 13.99 10.42 -7.85
N GLU A 11 14.74 11.48 -7.98
CA GLU A 11 15.01 12.03 -9.27
C GLU A 11 15.88 11.18 -10.13
N SER A 12 16.71 10.38 -9.53
CA SER A 12 17.56 9.54 -10.32
C SER A 12 16.76 8.49 -11.05
N ARG A 13 15.62 8.10 -10.53
CA ARG A 13 14.77 7.20 -11.23
C ARG A 13 14.29 7.85 -12.51
N ALA A 14 13.85 9.06 -12.42
CA ALA A 14 13.33 9.74 -13.56
C ALA A 14 14.42 9.99 -14.57
N THR A 15 15.57 10.39 -14.11
CA THR A 15 16.60 10.72 -15.02
C THR A 15 17.14 9.54 -15.74
N ASN A 16 17.30 8.46 -15.06
CA ASN A 16 17.91 7.33 -15.68
C ASN A 16 17.03 6.66 -16.70
N HIS A 17 15.77 6.65 -16.48
CA HIS A 17 14.97 5.81 -17.31
C HIS A 17 13.81 6.47 -17.87
N SER A 18 13.83 7.55 -17.72
CA SER A 18 12.92 8.17 -18.23
C SER A 18 11.78 8.20 -17.88
N VAL A 19 11.75 8.18 -17.18
CA VAL A 19 10.89 8.07 -17.55
C VAL A 19 9.72 8.41 -16.98
N PHE A 20 8.89 7.90 -16.49
CA PHE A 20 7.68 8.29 -16.08
C PHE A 20 7.52 7.95 -14.68
N ASN A 21 7.17 8.87 -13.83
CA ASN A 21 6.74 8.60 -12.47
C ASN A 21 5.25 8.73 -12.49
N ILE A 22 4.61 7.61 -12.37
CA ILE A 22 3.16 7.58 -12.31
C ILE A 22 2.80 7.53 -10.85
N LEU A 23 2.00 8.49 -10.40
CA LEU A 23 1.57 8.52 -9.01
C LEU A 23 0.21 7.86 -8.89
N VAL A 24 0.12 6.91 -7.99
CA VAL A 24 -1.10 6.15 -7.79
C VAL A 24 -1.47 6.16 -6.32
N GLU A 25 -2.70 6.48 -6.04
CA GLU A 25 -3.18 6.44 -4.68
C GLU A 25 -3.87 5.09 -4.46
N VAL A 26 -3.46 4.37 -3.44
CA VAL A 26 -3.98 3.02 -3.19
C VAL A 26 -4.55 2.95 -1.78
N THR A 27 -5.69 2.31 -1.66
CA THR A 27 -6.31 2.08 -0.36
C THR A 27 -6.60 0.60 -0.21
N ILE A 28 -6.21 0.03 0.91
CA ILE A 28 -6.46 -1.36 1.22
C ILE A 28 -7.21 -1.43 2.53
N PHE A 29 -8.25 -2.26 2.59
CA PHE A 29 -9.03 -2.40 3.81
C PHE A 29 -8.80 -3.74 4.46
N THR A 30 -8.95 -3.77 5.77
CA THR A 30 -8.95 -5.03 6.49
C THR A 30 -10.19 -5.81 6.14
N LYS A 31 -10.18 -7.10 6.46
CA LYS A 31 -11.31 -7.97 6.18
C LYS A 31 -12.52 -7.47 6.97
N ASP A 32 -13.62 -7.27 6.26
CA ASP A 32 -14.87 -6.79 6.83
C ASP A 32 -14.70 -5.46 7.58
N LYS A 33 -13.65 -4.72 7.23
CA LYS A 33 -13.32 -3.44 7.85
C LYS A 33 -13.21 -3.54 9.36
N ALA A 34 -12.65 -4.64 9.84
CA ALA A 34 -12.42 -4.82 11.25
C ALA A 34 -11.32 -3.88 11.73
N ALA A 35 -11.48 -3.36 12.93
CA ALA A 35 -10.53 -2.39 13.48
C ALA A 35 -9.30 -3.11 14.00
N LEU A 36 -8.41 -3.48 13.09
CA LEU A 36 -7.25 -4.28 13.41
C LEU A 36 -5.93 -3.51 13.42
N ILE A 37 -5.93 -2.27 12.96
CA ILE A 37 -4.68 -1.55 12.78
C ILE A 37 -4.49 -0.48 13.85
N ASN A 38 -3.63 -0.79 14.80
CA ASN A 38 -3.21 0.20 15.78
C ASN A 38 -1.81 0.66 15.39
N GLU A 39 -1.18 1.47 16.21
CA GLU A 39 0.15 1.99 15.87
C GLU A 39 1.17 0.89 15.67
N ASN A 40 1.16 -0.09 16.53
CA ASN A 40 2.14 -1.17 16.43
C ASN A 40 1.93 -1.97 15.16
N VAL A 41 0.70 -2.32 14.86
CA VAL A 41 0.38 -3.07 13.64
C VAL A 41 0.75 -2.23 12.43
N ASN A 42 0.44 -0.93 12.47
CA ASN A 42 0.77 -0.07 11.35
C ASN A 42 2.26 -0.03 11.08
N GLU A 43 3.08 0.02 12.13
CA GLU A 43 4.52 0.06 11.92
C GLU A 43 5.03 -1.19 11.25
N ILE A 44 4.47 -2.32 11.63
CA ILE A 44 4.89 -3.57 11.02
C ILE A 44 4.50 -3.59 9.55
N ILE A 45 3.28 -3.14 9.25
CA ILE A 45 2.81 -3.11 7.87
C ILE A 45 3.64 -2.15 7.04
N TYR A 46 3.84 -0.95 7.55
CA TYR A 46 4.59 0.06 6.81
C TYR A 46 6.01 -0.41 6.51
N GLY A 47 6.65 -1.01 7.50
CA GLY A 47 8.00 -1.49 7.30
C GLY A 47 8.09 -2.54 6.23
N LEU A 48 7.10 -3.41 6.19
CA LEU A 48 7.11 -4.48 5.21
C LEU A 48 6.82 -3.95 3.81
N PHE A 49 5.83 -3.05 3.69
CA PHE A 49 5.50 -2.50 2.39
C PHE A 49 6.68 -1.73 1.81
N THR A 50 7.37 -0.95 2.64
CA THR A 50 8.50 -0.18 2.14
C THR A 50 9.68 -1.07 1.79
N ARG A 51 9.87 -2.15 2.53
CA ARG A 51 10.96 -3.05 2.21
C ARG A 51 10.70 -3.79 0.90
N ILE A 52 9.49 -4.29 0.72
CA ILE A 52 9.17 -5.05 -0.48
C ILE A 52 9.06 -4.15 -1.70
N SER A 53 8.75 -2.88 -1.50
CA SER A 53 8.55 -1.98 -2.62
C SER A 53 9.76 -1.93 -3.54
N LYS A 54 10.93 -2.06 -2.98
CA LYS A 54 12.13 -1.97 -3.79
C LYS A 54 12.22 -3.10 -4.80
N GLU A 55 11.72 -4.25 -4.45
CA GLU A 55 11.78 -5.38 -5.34
C GLU A 55 10.78 -5.30 -6.48
N HIS A 56 9.82 -4.42 -6.37
CA HIS A 56 8.77 -4.33 -7.35
C HIS A 56 8.78 -3.02 -8.13
N GLY A 57 9.82 -2.24 -7.96
CA GLY A 57 9.90 -0.97 -8.67
C GLY A 57 8.89 0.04 -8.19
N VAL A 58 8.58 0.01 -6.92
CA VAL A 58 7.59 0.89 -6.31
C VAL A 58 8.28 1.77 -5.29
N GLN A 59 7.89 3.02 -5.22
CA GLN A 59 8.38 3.91 -4.19
C GLN A 59 7.18 4.40 -3.40
N VAL A 60 7.21 4.22 -2.09
CA VAL A 60 6.13 4.68 -1.22
C VAL A 60 6.39 6.14 -0.90
N VAL A 61 5.53 7.01 -1.39
CA VAL A 61 5.72 8.45 -1.25
C VAL A 61 5.05 8.98 -0.01
N LYS A 62 3.82 8.52 0.26
CA LYS A 62 3.10 8.92 1.45
C LYS A 62 2.38 7.72 2.03
N TRP A 63 2.12 7.77 3.31
CA TRP A 63 1.46 6.66 4.00
C TRP A 63 0.57 7.21 5.10
N HIS A 64 -0.62 6.66 5.19
CA HIS A 64 -1.57 7.04 6.22
C HIS A 64 -2.39 5.82 6.59
N HIS A 65 -2.77 5.69 7.83
CA HIS A 65 -3.62 4.57 8.21
C HIS A 65 -4.76 5.02 9.09
N GLU A 66 -5.83 4.25 9.01
CA GLU A 66 -6.93 4.32 9.95
C GLU A 66 -6.97 2.98 10.65
N ASP A 67 -7.98 2.76 11.48
CA ASP A 67 -8.01 1.48 12.21
C ASP A 67 -8.38 0.31 11.30
N CYS A 68 -8.96 0.56 10.15
CA CYS A 68 -9.35 -0.53 9.26
C CYS A 68 -8.79 -0.39 7.84
N SER A 69 -7.88 0.53 7.62
CA SER A 69 -7.37 0.72 6.26
C SER A 69 -6.01 1.36 6.26
N VAL A 70 -5.31 1.20 5.14
CA VAL A 70 -4.09 1.95 4.88
C VAL A 70 -4.24 2.61 3.54
N GLN A 71 -3.77 3.85 3.47
CA GLN A 71 -3.77 4.60 2.24
C GLN A 71 -2.35 4.96 1.93
N MET A 72 -1.96 4.83 0.69
CA MET A 72 -0.60 5.12 0.32
C MET A 72 -0.54 5.80 -1.03
N LEU A 73 0.41 6.66 -1.19
CA LEU A 73 0.69 7.27 -2.47
C LEU A 73 1.97 6.62 -2.98
N LEU A 74 1.88 6.02 -4.13
CA LEU A 74 2.99 5.27 -4.70
C LEU A 74 3.46 5.90 -5.98
N SER A 75 4.77 5.83 -6.21
CA SER A 75 5.35 6.23 -7.47
C SER A 75 5.78 4.95 -8.17
N ILE A 76 5.27 4.74 -9.36
CA ILE A 76 5.56 3.53 -10.11
C ILE A 76 5.92 3.89 -11.54
N SER A 77 6.43 2.91 -12.26
CA SER A 77 6.73 3.10 -13.68
C SER A 77 5.70 2.35 -14.49
N PRO A 78 5.65 2.58 -15.80
CA PRO A 78 4.68 1.87 -16.63
C PRO A 78 4.88 0.36 -16.61
N SER A 79 6.07 -0.10 -16.30
CA SER A 79 6.30 -1.54 -16.27
C SER A 79 6.04 -2.15 -14.90
N THR A 80 5.69 -1.36 -13.92
CA THR A 80 5.45 -1.90 -12.59
C THR A 80 4.15 -2.69 -12.57
N ASN A 81 4.20 -3.87 -11.99
CA ASN A 81 2.99 -4.65 -11.80
C ASN A 81 2.44 -4.35 -10.41
N LEU A 82 1.54 -3.39 -10.34
CA LEU A 82 1.02 -2.93 -9.07
C LEU A 82 0.25 -4.02 -8.35
N THR A 83 -0.54 -4.79 -9.07
CA THR A 83 -1.30 -5.87 -8.47
C THR A 83 -0.40 -6.89 -7.80
N LYS A 84 0.71 -7.21 -8.45
CA LYS A 84 1.63 -8.16 -7.89
C LYS A 84 2.25 -7.63 -6.61
N TYR A 85 2.61 -6.36 -6.60
CA TYR A 85 3.17 -5.73 -5.42
C TYR A 85 2.17 -5.78 -4.26
N ILE A 86 0.93 -5.36 -4.51
CA ILE A 86 -0.07 -5.31 -3.45
C ILE A 86 -0.36 -6.72 -2.92
N ASN A 87 -0.48 -7.69 -3.80
CA ASN A 87 -0.75 -9.05 -3.35
C ASN A 87 0.40 -9.64 -2.55
N ALA A 88 1.62 -9.36 -2.95
CA ALA A 88 2.79 -9.85 -2.22
C ALA A 88 2.84 -9.23 -0.83
N THR A 89 2.58 -7.93 -0.72
CA THR A 89 2.65 -7.28 0.57
C THR A 89 1.50 -7.70 1.47
N LYS A 90 0.32 -7.93 0.92
CA LYS A 90 -0.81 -8.39 1.72
C LYS A 90 -0.51 -9.78 2.29
N ALA A 91 0.01 -10.67 1.47
CA ALA A 91 0.31 -12.02 1.93
C ALA A 91 1.41 -12.00 2.99
N SER A 92 2.47 -11.27 2.73
CA SER A 92 3.59 -11.24 3.66
C SER A 92 3.23 -10.56 4.97
N SER A 93 2.47 -9.46 4.90
CA SER A 93 2.12 -8.76 6.13
C SER A 93 1.15 -9.58 6.96
N SER A 94 0.22 -10.29 6.33
CA SER A 94 -0.70 -11.11 7.08
C SER A 94 0.05 -12.20 7.86
N ARG A 95 1.02 -12.83 7.20
CA ARG A 95 1.80 -13.87 7.88
C ARG A 95 2.63 -13.28 9.01
N LEU A 96 3.28 -12.16 8.74
CA LEU A 96 4.14 -11.56 9.73
C LEU A 96 3.36 -11.08 10.95
N LEU A 97 2.20 -10.48 10.71
CA LEU A 97 1.38 -9.98 11.80
C LEU A 97 0.88 -11.11 12.69
N LYS A 98 0.49 -12.21 12.09
CA LYS A 98 0.03 -13.36 12.88
C LYS A 98 1.13 -13.91 13.75
N LYS A 99 2.35 -13.80 13.29
CA LYS A 99 3.48 -14.29 14.03
C LYS A 99 3.92 -13.32 15.12
N GLU A 100 3.89 -12.03 14.82
CA GLU A 100 4.48 -11.05 15.70
C GLU A 100 3.50 -10.42 16.69
N VAL A 101 2.23 -10.43 16.41
CA VAL A 101 1.27 -9.77 17.27
C VAL A 101 0.48 -10.80 18.03
N TYR A 102 0.73 -10.85 19.33
CA TYR A 102 0.13 -11.86 20.18
C TYR A 102 -1.39 -11.72 20.17
N GLY A 103 -2.08 -12.82 20.00
CA GLY A 103 -3.52 -12.84 20.06
C GLY A 103 -4.23 -12.34 18.83
N LEU A 104 -3.48 -11.84 17.85
CA LEU A 104 -4.12 -11.30 16.66
C LEU A 104 -4.94 -12.34 15.93
N SER A 105 -4.42 -13.55 15.80
CA SER A 105 -5.13 -14.59 15.06
C SER A 105 -6.53 -14.83 15.58
N LEU A 106 -6.73 -14.64 16.86
CA LEU A 106 -8.03 -14.87 17.45
C LEU A 106 -9.04 -13.79 17.08
N ALA A 107 -8.55 -12.63 16.69
CA ALA A 107 -9.41 -11.52 16.34
C ALA A 107 -9.72 -11.42 14.86
N LEU A 108 -9.12 -12.27 14.04
CA LEU A 108 -9.27 -12.12 12.60
C LEU A 108 -10.55 -12.73 12.05
N PRO A 109 -11.32 -11.95 11.28
CA PRO A 109 -12.51 -12.50 10.64
C PRO A 109 -12.10 -13.58 9.66
N ASP A 110 -12.63 -14.76 9.83
CA ASP A 110 -12.32 -15.89 8.95
C ASP A 110 -10.83 -16.13 8.84
N GLY A 111 -10.07 -15.75 9.85
CA GLY A 111 -8.64 -15.97 9.84
C GLY A 111 -7.88 -15.07 8.86
N LYS A 112 -8.53 -14.04 8.33
CA LYS A 112 -7.91 -13.19 7.32
C LYS A 112 -7.75 -11.78 7.81
N PHE A 113 -6.58 -11.22 7.58
CA PHE A 113 -6.32 -9.85 7.99
C PHE A 113 -6.86 -8.86 6.97
N TRP A 114 -6.56 -9.07 5.69
CA TRP A 114 -6.93 -8.13 4.66
C TRP A 114 -8.21 -8.52 3.93
N GLY A 115 -8.95 -7.53 3.52
CA GLY A 115 -10.09 -7.77 2.66
C GLY A 115 -9.62 -8.07 1.25
N ARG A 116 -10.55 -8.30 0.35
CA ARG A 116 -10.23 -8.59 -1.02
C ARG A 116 -9.91 -7.35 -1.78
N GLY A 117 -8.97 -7.45 -2.69
CA GLY A 117 -8.70 -6.38 -3.63
C GLY A 117 -8.12 -5.14 -3.02
N PHE A 118 -8.18 -4.07 -3.77
CA PHE A 118 -7.74 -2.77 -3.31
C PHE A 118 -8.34 -1.71 -4.23
N TYR A 119 -8.29 -0.46 -3.80
CA TYR A 119 -8.76 0.64 -4.59
C TYR A 119 -7.56 1.42 -5.05
N ALA A 120 -7.55 1.80 -6.31
CA ALA A 120 -6.43 2.56 -6.82
C ALA A 120 -6.90 3.56 -7.85
N PHE A 121 -6.31 4.73 -7.85
CA PHE A 121 -6.52 5.64 -8.93
C PHE A 121 -5.26 6.47 -9.13
N SER A 122 -5.00 6.80 -10.37
CA SER A 122 -3.79 7.51 -10.68
C SER A 122 -4.03 9.00 -10.61
N LEU A 123 -3.00 9.70 -10.23
CA LEU A 123 -3.03 11.14 -10.16
C LEU A 123 -2.37 11.67 -11.40
N ASP A 124 -3.07 12.57 -12.06
CA ASP A 124 -2.52 13.17 -13.26
C ASP A 124 -2.05 14.55 -12.85
N ALA A 125 -0.80 14.78 -12.99
CA ALA A 125 -0.23 16.02 -12.57
C ALA A 125 -0.88 17.22 -13.23
N LYS A 126 -1.36 17.08 -14.44
CA LYS A 126 -1.96 18.16 -15.09
C LYS A 126 -3.40 18.34 -14.78
N ASN A 127 -4.02 17.35 -14.24
CA ASN A 127 -5.41 17.33 -14.05
C ASN A 127 -5.80 16.78 -12.78
N GLU A 128 -5.24 17.28 -11.75
CA GLU A 128 -5.46 16.73 -10.48
C GLU A 128 -6.86 16.76 -10.07
N LYS A 129 -7.66 17.63 -10.63
CA LYS A 129 -9.00 17.67 -10.23
C LYS A 129 -9.78 16.51 -10.71
N THR A 130 -9.31 15.87 -11.76
CA THR A 130 -10.04 14.81 -12.34
C THR A 130 -9.41 13.54 -11.98
N LYS A 131 -9.65 13.02 -10.88
CA LYS A 131 -9.04 11.79 -10.51
C LYS A 131 -9.80 10.68 -11.11
N ASN A 132 -9.07 9.78 -11.73
CA ASN A 132 -9.69 8.61 -12.27
C ASN A 132 -9.77 7.57 -11.22
N LYS A 133 -10.88 7.43 -10.62
CA LYS A 133 -11.03 6.45 -9.59
C LYS A 133 -11.30 5.12 -10.21
N LYS A 134 -10.41 4.20 -9.98
CA LYS A 134 -10.61 2.87 -10.46
C LYS A 134 -10.61 1.94 -9.32
N ARG A 135 -11.67 1.15 -9.25
CA ARG A 135 -11.76 0.17 -8.22
C ARG A 135 -11.28 -1.12 -8.80
N VAL A 136 -10.26 -1.64 -8.25
CA VAL A 136 -9.64 -2.86 -8.73
C VAL A 136 -9.90 -3.96 -7.74
N ASN A 137 -10.64 -4.97 -8.17
CA ASN A 137 -10.92 -6.11 -7.31
C ASN A 137 -10.10 -7.26 -7.76
N ILE A 138 -9.13 -7.62 -6.93
CA ILE A 138 -8.24 -8.68 -7.25
C ILE A 138 -8.60 -9.85 -6.40
N LYS A 139 -8.83 -10.95 -7.01
CA LYS A 139 -9.25 -12.12 -6.27
C LYS A 139 -8.17 -12.97 -5.81
#